data_913bb73ef555085677070dd121731b23
#
_entry.id   913bb73ef555085677070dd121731b23
#
_cell.length_a   1.000
_cell.length_b   1.000
_cell.length_c   1.000
_cell.angle_alpha   90.00
_cell.angle_beta   90.00
_cell.angle_gamma   90.00
#
_symmetry.space_group_name_H-M   'P 1'
#
loop_
_entity.id
_entity.type
_entity.pdbx_description
1 polymer ?
#
loop_
_entity_poly.entity_id
_entity_poly.type
_entity_poly.pdbx_seq_one_letter_code
_entity_poly.pdbx_strand_id
1 'polypeptide(L)'
;MLSDDELFSSPMTFMGAPYGRPGPGNKAAILGIPFDCGTNMRIGARGGPDSVRQQSALMRRFNPTNADFDPVATLGLVDCGSVRLTPSKIVDAFERTEQAVDRIVQAGAIPITIGGDGSVTVPVARAVGKKHK
;
A
#
# COMPACT_ATOMS: atom_id res chain seq x y z
N MET A 1 -8.01 -33.71 -5.86
CA MET A 1 -8.37 -32.89 -4.68
C MET A 1 -7.88 -31.48 -4.97
N LEU A 2 -8.71 -30.46 -4.76
CA LEU A 2 -8.35 -29.07 -4.98
C LEU A 2 -7.35 -28.60 -3.90
N SER A 3 -6.40 -27.75 -4.25
CA SER A 3 -5.49 -27.10 -3.33
C SER A 3 -6.18 -25.99 -2.53
N ASP A 4 -5.55 -25.53 -1.45
CA ASP A 4 -6.09 -24.41 -0.67
C ASP A 4 -6.22 -23.14 -1.52
N ASP A 5 -5.28 -22.87 -2.42
CA ASP A 5 -5.34 -21.72 -3.35
C ASP A 5 -6.51 -21.79 -4.36
N GLU A 6 -7.01 -22.98 -4.63
CA GLU A 6 -8.19 -23.18 -5.47
C GLU A 6 -9.50 -23.10 -4.69
N LEU A 7 -9.45 -23.36 -3.39
CA LEU A 7 -10.63 -23.36 -2.51
C LEU A 7 -10.86 -22.04 -1.78
N PHE A 8 -9.81 -21.32 -1.44
CA PHE A 8 -9.90 -20.12 -0.63
C PHE A 8 -9.40 -18.90 -1.38
N SER A 9 -10.19 -17.83 -1.36
CA SER A 9 -9.76 -16.55 -1.93
C SER A 9 -8.74 -15.86 -1.04
N SER A 10 -7.71 -15.28 -1.65
CA SER A 10 -6.79 -14.40 -0.95
C SER A 10 -7.46 -13.08 -0.57
N PRO A 11 -6.91 -12.31 0.39
CA PRO A 11 -7.36 -10.94 0.64
C PRO A 11 -7.31 -10.11 -0.65
N MET A 12 -8.24 -9.16 -0.79
CA MET A 12 -8.23 -8.25 -1.92
C MET A 12 -6.98 -7.37 -1.88
N THR A 13 -6.22 -7.39 -2.96
CA THR A 13 -4.99 -6.61 -3.11
C THR A 13 -5.10 -5.66 -4.29
N PHE A 14 -4.23 -4.66 -4.32
CA PHE A 14 -4.17 -3.71 -5.42
C PHE A 14 -3.80 -4.43 -6.73
N MET A 15 -4.70 -4.36 -7.71
CA MET A 15 -4.58 -5.01 -9.03
C MET A 15 -4.23 -6.51 -8.97
N GLY A 16 -4.61 -7.21 -7.91
CA GLY A 16 -4.29 -8.62 -7.74
C GLY A 16 -2.80 -8.90 -7.50
N ALA A 17 -2.03 -7.92 -7.04
CA ALA A 17 -0.64 -8.13 -6.65
C ALA A 17 -0.54 -9.15 -5.49
N PRO A 18 0.55 -9.93 -5.40
CA PRO A 18 0.76 -10.81 -4.26
C PRO A 18 0.69 -10.05 -2.94
N TYR A 19 0.06 -10.65 -1.93
CA TYR A 19 0.03 -10.11 -0.57
C TYR A 19 1.26 -10.58 0.20
N GLY A 20 1.95 -9.67 0.87
CA GLY A 20 3.13 -10.02 1.65
C GLY A 20 4.01 -8.84 2.02
N ARG A 21 5.28 -9.13 2.26
CA ARG A 21 6.30 -8.12 2.54
C ARG A 21 7.30 -8.09 1.39
N PRO A 22 7.87 -6.91 1.06
CA PRO A 22 8.84 -6.83 -0.01
C PRO A 22 10.12 -7.58 0.34
N GLY A 23 10.67 -8.24 -0.66
CA GLY A 23 11.91 -8.97 -0.61
C GLY A 23 12.68 -8.83 -1.93
N PRO A 24 13.68 -9.69 -2.18
CA PRO A 24 14.42 -9.69 -3.43
C PRO A 24 13.49 -9.80 -4.64
N GLY A 25 13.68 -8.92 -5.63
CA GLY A 25 12.84 -8.88 -6.83
C GLY A 25 11.59 -7.99 -6.75
N ASN A 26 11.17 -7.54 -5.57
CA ASN A 26 10.11 -6.57 -5.43
C ASN A 26 10.68 -5.15 -5.55
N LYS A 27 10.40 -4.48 -6.67
CA LYS A 27 10.86 -3.10 -6.91
C LYS A 27 9.94 -2.05 -6.29
N ALA A 28 8.68 -2.40 -6.06
CA ALA A 28 7.68 -1.52 -5.46
C ALA A 28 6.73 -2.29 -4.53
N ALA A 29 6.20 -1.61 -3.53
CA ALA A 29 5.27 -2.17 -2.56
C ALA A 29 4.13 -1.20 -2.25
N ILE A 30 2.90 -1.71 -2.31
CA ILE A 30 1.69 -0.96 -1.92
C ILE A 30 1.55 -1.00 -0.39
N LEU A 31 1.23 0.14 0.19
CA LEU A 31 0.91 0.25 1.61
C LEU A 31 -0.29 1.17 1.82
N GLY A 32 -1.34 0.66 2.41
CA GLY A 32 -2.49 1.46 2.84
C GLY A 32 -2.24 2.17 4.16
N ILE A 33 -2.69 3.42 4.28
CA ILE A 33 -2.60 4.20 5.52
C ILE A 33 -4.00 4.72 5.86
N PRO A 34 -4.81 3.92 6.58
CA PRO A 34 -6.23 4.24 6.83
C PRO A 34 -6.39 5.24 8.00
N PHE A 35 -5.87 6.45 7.81
CA PHE A 35 -5.89 7.54 8.80
C PHE A 35 -6.58 8.78 8.23
N ASP A 36 -7.46 9.42 9.01
CA ASP A 36 -8.21 10.61 8.58
C ASP A 36 -8.51 11.59 9.72
N CYS A 37 -7.77 11.52 10.82
CA CYS A 37 -7.94 12.45 11.94
C CYS A 37 -7.25 13.81 11.72
N GLY A 38 -6.60 14.03 10.58
CA GLY A 38 -6.08 15.31 10.15
C GLY A 38 -7.05 16.13 9.29
N THR A 39 -8.26 15.65 9.05
CA THR A 39 -9.26 16.36 8.23
C THR A 39 -9.99 17.43 9.03
N ASN A 40 -10.33 18.54 8.37
CA ASN A 40 -11.02 19.66 9.01
C ASN A 40 -12.56 19.53 9.04
N MET A 41 -13.14 18.76 8.15
CA MET A 41 -14.60 18.73 7.97
C MET A 41 -15.20 17.33 8.06
N ARG A 42 -14.77 16.42 7.20
CA ARG A 42 -15.37 15.09 7.08
C ARG A 42 -14.34 14.00 7.29
N ILE A 43 -14.64 13.08 8.18
CA ILE A 43 -13.96 11.81 8.30
C ILE A 43 -14.45 10.86 7.19
N GLY A 44 -13.65 9.85 6.85
CA GLY A 44 -14.01 8.83 5.84
C GLY A 44 -12.84 8.47 4.93
N ALA A 45 -11.84 9.33 4.82
CA ALA A 45 -10.64 9.06 4.02
C ALA A 45 -9.87 7.81 4.49
N ARG A 46 -10.11 7.33 5.73
CA ARG A 46 -9.58 6.05 6.22
C ARG A 46 -10.03 4.85 5.38
N GLY A 47 -11.15 4.95 4.67
CA GLY A 47 -11.62 3.94 3.72
C GLY A 47 -10.91 3.99 2.36
N GLY A 48 -10.05 4.98 2.11
CA GLY A 48 -9.36 5.17 0.84
C GLY A 48 -8.59 3.96 0.36
N PRO A 49 -7.72 3.35 1.18
CA PRO A 49 -6.93 2.19 0.76
C PRO A 49 -7.80 1.01 0.27
N ASP A 50 -8.85 0.68 1.00
CA ASP A 50 -9.74 -0.43 0.63
C ASP A 50 -10.57 -0.09 -0.61
N SER A 51 -11.06 1.15 -0.72
CA SER A 51 -11.78 1.60 -1.91
C SER A 51 -10.92 1.54 -3.16
N VAL A 52 -9.67 1.95 -3.08
CA VAL A 52 -8.72 1.87 -4.21
C VAL A 52 -8.46 0.43 -4.60
N ARG A 53 -8.26 -0.48 -3.63
CA ARG A 53 -8.09 -1.91 -3.91
C ARG A 53 -9.30 -2.50 -4.61
N GLN A 54 -10.51 -2.19 -4.13
CA GLN A 54 -11.75 -2.66 -4.75
C GLN A 54 -11.88 -2.19 -6.20
N GLN A 55 -11.65 -0.91 -6.46
CA GLN A 55 -11.73 -0.36 -7.81
C GLN A 55 -10.62 -0.90 -8.71
N SER A 56 -9.43 -1.13 -8.18
CA SER A 56 -8.31 -1.69 -8.93
C SER A 56 -8.58 -3.11 -9.46
N ALA A 57 -9.43 -3.88 -8.77
CA ALA A 57 -9.84 -5.21 -9.22
C ALA A 57 -10.61 -5.20 -10.55
N LEU A 58 -11.22 -4.07 -10.90
CA LEU A 58 -11.93 -3.89 -12.16
C LEU A 58 -11.01 -3.45 -13.31
N MET A 59 -9.77 -3.10 -13.02
CA MET A 59 -8.81 -2.62 -14.01
C MET A 59 -8.07 -3.79 -14.68
N ARG A 60 -7.84 -3.65 -15.97
CA ARG A 60 -6.95 -4.56 -16.68
C ARG A 60 -5.50 -4.23 -16.35
N ARG A 61 -4.72 -5.22 -15.96
CA ARG A 61 -3.29 -5.08 -15.69
C ARG A 61 -2.49 -4.79 -16.96
N PHE A 62 -2.99 -5.21 -18.11
CA PHE A 62 -2.41 -4.97 -19.42
C PHE A 62 -3.31 -4.04 -20.23
N ASN A 63 -2.78 -2.92 -20.68
CA ASN A 63 -3.47 -1.98 -21.55
C ASN A 63 -2.56 -1.61 -22.74
N PRO A 64 -2.74 -2.23 -23.90
CA PRO A 64 -1.86 -2.04 -25.06
C PRO A 64 -1.86 -0.61 -25.61
N THR A 65 -2.86 0.20 -25.28
CA THR A 65 -2.91 1.60 -25.69
C THR A 65 -1.92 2.48 -24.88
N ASN A 66 -1.73 2.14 -23.60
CA ASN A 66 -0.89 2.93 -22.69
C ASN A 66 0.48 2.28 -22.47
N ALA A 67 0.54 0.96 -22.40
CA ALA A 67 1.74 0.20 -22.19
C ALA A 67 1.56 -1.24 -22.68
N ASP A 68 2.56 -1.79 -23.31
CA ASP A 68 2.59 -3.16 -23.82
C ASP A 68 3.20 -4.15 -22.81
N PHE A 69 3.12 -3.84 -21.52
CA PHE A 69 3.63 -4.67 -20.43
C PHE A 69 2.67 -4.68 -19.25
N ASP A 70 2.77 -5.73 -18.41
CA ASP A 70 2.07 -5.80 -17.13
C ASP A 70 2.93 -5.10 -16.04
N PRO A 71 2.52 -3.93 -15.55
CA PRO A 71 3.30 -3.19 -14.56
C PRO A 71 3.42 -3.92 -13.22
N VAL A 72 2.42 -4.72 -12.84
CA VAL A 72 2.48 -5.52 -11.60
C VAL A 72 3.60 -6.55 -11.69
N ALA A 73 3.69 -7.28 -12.79
CA ALA A 73 4.74 -8.26 -13.02
C ALA A 73 6.11 -7.59 -13.21
N THR A 74 6.19 -6.50 -13.98
CA THR A 74 7.45 -5.80 -14.29
C THR A 74 8.09 -5.19 -13.05
N LEU A 75 7.28 -4.63 -12.15
CA LEU A 75 7.76 -4.08 -10.88
C LEU A 75 7.96 -5.16 -9.81
N GLY A 76 7.49 -6.38 -10.04
CA GLY A 76 7.39 -7.35 -8.96
C GLY A 76 6.59 -6.77 -7.80
N LEU A 77 5.45 -6.12 -8.11
CA LEU A 77 4.65 -5.40 -7.14
C LEU A 77 4.13 -6.34 -6.05
N VAL A 78 4.25 -5.93 -4.80
CA VAL A 78 3.67 -6.61 -3.64
C VAL A 78 2.74 -5.66 -2.90
N ASP A 79 1.61 -6.17 -2.41
CA ASP A 79 0.70 -5.40 -1.54
C ASP A 79 0.95 -5.79 -0.09
N CYS A 80 1.42 -4.86 0.71
CA CYS A 80 1.72 -5.06 2.12
C CYS A 80 0.48 -4.97 3.04
N GLY A 81 -0.69 -4.75 2.46
CA GLY A 81 -1.89 -4.44 3.22
C GLY A 81 -1.86 -3.01 3.75
N SER A 82 -2.45 -2.80 4.91
CA SER A 82 -2.54 -1.48 5.52
C SER A 82 -1.83 -1.43 6.88
N VAL A 83 -1.36 -0.25 7.25
CA VAL A 83 -0.78 -0.02 8.57
C VAL A 83 -1.83 -0.30 9.64
N ARG A 84 -1.47 -1.11 10.62
CA ARG A 84 -2.31 -1.35 11.79
C ARG A 84 -2.19 -0.16 12.74
N LEU A 85 -3.21 0.65 12.79
CA LEU A 85 -3.25 1.86 13.61
C LEU A 85 -4.61 2.07 14.28
N THR A 86 -4.61 2.89 15.32
CA THR A 86 -5.82 3.40 15.94
C THR A 86 -5.93 4.88 15.60
N PRO A 87 -6.95 5.32 14.83
CA PRO A 87 -7.02 6.70 14.34
C PRO A 87 -6.96 7.77 15.44
N SER A 88 -7.55 7.51 16.60
CA SER A 88 -7.53 8.45 17.74
C SER A 88 -6.16 8.63 18.40
N LYS A 89 -5.20 7.75 18.11
CA LYS A 89 -3.83 7.81 18.64
C LYS A 89 -2.88 8.36 17.58
N ILE A 90 -2.90 9.66 17.37
CA ILE A 90 -2.21 10.33 16.25
C ILE A 90 -0.71 10.05 16.26
N VAL A 91 -0.05 10.20 17.39
CA VAL A 91 1.41 9.98 17.51
C VAL A 91 1.77 8.53 17.18
N ASP A 92 1.08 7.58 17.81
CA ASP A 92 1.28 6.14 17.54
C ASP A 92 0.99 5.79 16.07
N ALA A 93 -0.06 6.37 15.47
CA ALA A 93 -0.39 6.15 14.06
C ALA A 93 0.73 6.65 13.13
N PHE A 94 1.31 7.80 13.42
CA PHE A 94 2.42 8.36 12.64
C PHE A 94 3.70 7.55 12.80
N GLU A 95 4.03 7.15 14.03
CA GLU A 95 5.19 6.29 14.29
C GLU A 95 5.08 4.93 13.60
N ARG A 96 3.92 4.28 13.65
CA ARG A 96 3.67 3.01 12.95
C ARG A 96 3.77 3.16 11.44
N THR A 97 3.23 4.25 10.90
CA THR A 97 3.31 4.54 9.46
C THR A 97 4.76 4.74 9.05
N GLU A 98 5.52 5.55 9.80
CA GLU A 98 6.95 5.78 9.52
C GLU A 98 7.74 4.48 9.56
N GLN A 99 7.53 3.63 10.57
CA GLN A 99 8.19 2.33 10.68
C GLN A 99 7.81 1.38 9.54
N ALA A 100 6.55 1.35 9.14
CA ALA A 100 6.08 0.49 8.04
C ALA A 100 6.71 0.90 6.70
N VAL A 101 6.76 2.19 6.42
CA VAL A 101 7.41 2.73 5.22
C VAL A 101 8.92 2.49 5.25
N ASP A 102 9.55 2.71 6.41
CA ASP A 102 10.99 2.46 6.58
C ASP A 102 11.35 1.00 6.25
N ARG A 103 10.57 0.03 6.71
CA ARG A 103 10.78 -1.40 6.37
C ARG A 103 10.71 -1.66 4.86
N ILE A 104 9.80 -1.02 4.14
CA ILE A 104 9.71 -1.14 2.68
C ILE A 104 10.96 -0.56 2.03
N VAL A 105 11.38 0.62 2.47
CA VAL A 105 12.58 1.30 1.96
C VAL A 105 13.85 0.50 2.24
N GLN A 106 13.98 -0.08 3.44
CA GLN A 106 15.11 -0.93 3.82
C GLN A 106 15.17 -2.23 3.01
N ALA A 107 14.03 -2.77 2.61
CA ALA A 107 13.97 -3.92 1.71
C ALA A 107 14.35 -3.59 0.25
N GLY A 108 14.63 -2.33 -0.06
CA GLY A 108 15.02 -1.86 -1.39
C GLY A 108 13.84 -1.58 -2.33
N ALA A 109 12.61 -1.65 -1.85
CA ALA A 109 11.41 -1.36 -2.64
C ALA A 109 10.99 0.11 -2.54
N ILE A 110 10.36 0.60 -3.58
CA ILE A 110 9.73 1.93 -3.61
C ILE A 110 8.35 1.82 -2.93
N PRO A 111 8.09 2.57 -1.85
CA PRO A 111 6.77 2.58 -1.25
C PRO A 111 5.77 3.36 -2.11
N ILE A 112 4.67 2.71 -2.46
CA ILE A 112 3.50 3.34 -3.08
C ILE A 112 2.42 3.37 -2.00
N THR A 113 2.24 4.52 -1.38
CA THR A 113 1.31 4.68 -0.27
C THR A 113 -0.06 5.18 -0.72
N ILE A 114 -1.10 4.58 -0.17
CA ILE A 114 -2.49 4.97 -0.42
C ILE A 114 -3.08 5.44 0.91
N GLY A 115 -3.26 6.75 1.06
CA GLY A 115 -3.91 7.33 2.23
C GLY A 115 -5.43 7.13 2.19
N GLY A 116 -6.01 7.63 3.06
CA GLY A 116 -6.07 8.50 4.19
C GLY A 116 -6.05 9.96 3.79
N ASP A 117 -5.95 10.80 4.76
CA ASP A 117 -5.90 12.24 4.55
C ASP A 117 -4.48 12.72 4.22
N GLY A 118 -4.35 14.02 3.92
CA GLY A 118 -3.06 14.60 3.51
C GLY A 118 -1.98 14.57 4.59
N SER A 119 -2.33 14.42 5.87
CA SER A 119 -1.37 14.41 6.98
C SER A 119 -0.47 13.18 6.98
N VAL A 120 -0.90 12.07 6.36
CA VAL A 120 -0.09 10.84 6.24
C VAL A 120 1.18 11.04 5.42
N THR A 121 1.26 12.11 4.63
CA THR A 121 2.48 12.48 3.91
C THR A 121 3.67 12.74 4.85
N VAL A 122 3.40 13.24 6.05
CA VAL A 122 4.46 13.57 7.03
C VAL A 122 5.29 12.35 7.45
N PRO A 123 4.70 11.28 8.00
CA PRO A 123 5.47 10.09 8.38
C PRO A 123 6.09 9.38 7.16
N VAL A 124 5.42 9.39 6.01
CA VAL A 124 5.96 8.81 4.77
C VAL A 124 7.22 9.55 4.33
N ALA A 125 7.17 10.89 4.25
CA ALA A 125 8.31 11.70 3.86
C ALA A 125 9.48 11.56 4.85
N ARG A 126 9.22 11.46 6.15
CA ARG A 126 10.26 11.23 7.16
C ARG A 126 10.98 9.91 6.93
N ALA A 127 10.24 8.83 6.70
CA ALA A 127 10.84 7.51 6.46
C ALA A 127 11.69 7.48 5.18
N VAL A 128 11.16 7.98 4.08
CA VAL A 128 11.89 8.03 2.79
C VAL A 128 13.12 8.95 2.90
N GLY A 129 12.99 10.10 3.57
CA GLY A 129 14.06 11.08 3.74
C GLY A 129 15.27 10.55 4.51
N LYS A 130 15.11 9.55 5.38
CA LYS A 130 16.23 8.92 6.10
C LYS A 130 17.25 8.25 5.19
N LYS A 131 16.79 7.71 4.06
CA LYS A 131 17.64 7.01 3.09
C LYS A 131 18.39 7.97 2.15
N HIS A 132 17.88 9.17 1.97
CA HIS A 132 18.36 10.11 0.96
C HIS A 132 19.07 11.34 1.57
N LYS A 133 19.62 11.18 2.78
CA LYS A 133 20.47 12.18 3.42
C LYS A 133 21.89 12.10 2.92
#